data_0126ce0cb6f3d4cf82b396bac14c9b37
#
_entry.id   0126ce0cb6f3d4cf82b396bac14c9b37
#
_cell.length_a   1.000
_cell.length_b   1.000
_cell.length_c   1.000
_cell.angle_alpha   90.00
_cell.angle_beta   90.00
_cell.angle_gamma   90.00
#
_symmetry.space_group_name_H-M   'P 1'
#
loop_
_entity.id
_entity.type
_entity.pdbx_description
1 polymer ?
#
loop_
_entity_poly.entity_id
_entity_poly.type
_entity_poly.pdbx_seq_one_letter_code
_entity_poly.pdbx_strand_id
1 'polypeptide(L)'
;TPQIGKTHNGKYAAFLASGYATKDITSGDNKTALYVYNLESNNGTLIRKIEVPSGKGGLSSPTLVDKDLDGTIDIAYAGDRGGSMYRFDLSSQDPKQWSVRAIFEGTKPITSAPAISQLKDKRVVIFGTGSDLSEEDVLNTDEQHIYGIFDDDTVANNVNVKLSGLGGGLLEQELKQEDKTLFLTDYKRSDGSGSKGWVVKLKDGQRVTVKPTVVLRTAFVTIRKYTTDGCGAETAILGINTADGGKLTKKSARPIVPDTNTAVAQYSGHKTTSKGKSIPIGCMEKDNGIACPNGYVYDKPVNVRYLDEKKTDGFSTTADGDA
;
A
#
# COMPACT_ATOMS: atom_id res chain seq x y z
N THR A 1 -7.68 10.39 2.99
CA THR A 1 -7.06 11.22 4.05
C THR A 1 -6.30 12.37 3.41
N PRO A 2 -6.57 13.63 3.77
CA PRO A 2 -5.77 14.77 3.32
C PRO A 2 -4.33 14.67 3.80
N GLN A 3 -3.42 15.25 3.03
CA GLN A 3 -2.00 15.39 3.39
C GLN A 3 -1.64 16.87 3.42
N ILE A 4 -0.68 17.22 4.25
CA ILE A 4 -0.20 18.59 4.40
C ILE A 4 1.27 18.65 4.01
N GLY A 5 1.64 19.67 3.24
CA GLY A 5 3.01 19.90 2.84
C GLY A 5 3.22 21.31 2.31
N LYS A 6 4.47 21.73 2.21
CA LYS A 6 4.83 23.02 1.64
C LYS A 6 5.03 22.86 0.14
N THR A 7 4.47 23.74 -0.63
CA THR A 7 4.61 23.74 -2.09
C THR A 7 5.77 24.63 -2.54
N HIS A 8 6.27 24.41 -3.77
CA HIS A 8 7.35 25.21 -4.35
C HIS A 8 7.00 26.70 -4.57
N ASN A 9 5.72 27.07 -4.51
CA ASN A 9 5.31 28.47 -4.48
C ASN A 9 5.39 29.10 -3.08
N GLY A 10 5.95 28.38 -2.12
CA GLY A 10 6.22 28.87 -0.77
C GLY A 10 5.04 28.75 0.20
N LYS A 11 3.92 28.13 -0.19
CA LYS A 11 2.71 28.04 0.63
C LYS A 11 2.57 26.68 1.29
N TYR A 12 2.16 26.67 2.55
CA TYR A 12 1.68 25.45 3.17
C TYR A 12 0.29 25.12 2.62
N ALA A 13 0.11 23.89 2.21
CA ALA A 13 -1.11 23.47 1.52
C ALA A 13 -1.64 22.13 2.03
N ALA A 14 -2.94 21.97 1.88
CA ALA A 14 -3.63 20.69 2.03
C ALA A 14 -3.85 20.08 0.66
N PHE A 15 -3.45 18.83 0.53
CA PHE A 15 -3.61 18.03 -0.68
C PHE A 15 -4.76 17.05 -0.46
N LEU A 16 -5.83 17.21 -1.22
CA LEU A 16 -7.04 16.44 -1.10
C LEU A 16 -7.37 15.75 -2.41
N ALA A 17 -7.64 14.46 -2.31
CA ALA A 17 -8.17 13.72 -3.45
C ALA A 17 -9.67 13.95 -3.59
N SER A 18 -10.20 13.79 -4.80
CA SER A 18 -11.65 13.93 -5.09
C SER A 18 -12.53 12.91 -4.37
N GLY A 19 -11.93 11.86 -3.81
CA GLY A 19 -12.69 10.78 -3.15
C GLY A 19 -13.29 9.81 -4.14
N TYR A 20 -14.17 8.94 -3.65
CA TYR A 20 -14.73 7.85 -4.45
C TYR A 20 -16.11 8.18 -4.98
N ALA A 21 -16.39 7.64 -6.16
CA ALA A 21 -17.73 7.63 -6.72
C ALA A 21 -18.66 6.71 -5.93
N THR A 22 -19.91 7.10 -5.83
CA THR A 22 -20.91 6.35 -5.03
C THR A 22 -21.54 5.19 -5.78
N LYS A 23 -21.60 5.20 -7.10
CA LYS A 23 -22.26 4.17 -7.90
C LYS A 23 -21.49 3.78 -9.14
N ASP A 24 -21.51 4.62 -10.15
CA ASP A 24 -20.93 4.30 -11.45
C ASP A 24 -19.58 4.94 -11.62
N ILE A 25 -18.54 4.12 -11.65
CA ILE A 25 -17.16 4.57 -11.82
C ILE A 25 -16.87 5.09 -13.24
N THR A 26 -17.78 4.87 -14.17
CA THR A 26 -17.64 5.29 -15.58
C THR A 26 -18.38 6.59 -15.89
N SER A 27 -19.23 7.06 -14.99
CA SER A 27 -20.01 8.28 -15.22
C SER A 27 -19.13 9.52 -15.23
N GLY A 28 -19.50 10.50 -16.06
CA GLY A 28 -18.78 11.77 -16.20
C GLY A 28 -18.75 12.63 -14.93
N ASP A 29 -19.61 12.34 -13.96
CA ASP A 29 -19.70 13.09 -12.69
C ASP A 29 -18.65 12.64 -11.67
N ASN A 30 -17.99 11.52 -11.91
CA ASN A 30 -16.98 10.95 -11.03
C ASN A 30 -15.56 11.41 -11.42
N LYS A 31 -15.32 12.68 -11.31
CA LYS A 31 -14.04 13.26 -11.71
C LYS A 31 -12.91 12.83 -10.78
N THR A 32 -11.85 12.32 -11.39
CA THR A 32 -10.60 12.03 -10.71
C THR A 32 -9.75 13.29 -10.68
N ALA A 33 -9.49 13.83 -9.51
CA ALA A 33 -8.76 15.07 -9.36
C ALA A 33 -8.03 15.20 -8.02
N LEU A 34 -6.89 15.88 -8.04
CA LEU A 34 -6.17 16.34 -6.86
C LEU A 34 -6.43 17.84 -6.65
N TYR A 35 -6.86 18.19 -5.45
CA TYR A 35 -7.10 19.57 -5.03
C TYR A 35 -6.00 20.00 -4.08
N VAL A 36 -5.45 21.17 -4.30
CA VAL A 36 -4.41 21.76 -3.44
C VAL A 36 -4.92 23.10 -2.92
N TYR A 37 -5.14 23.18 -1.61
CA TYR A 37 -5.67 24.36 -0.92
C TYR A 37 -4.61 25.03 -0.06
N ASN A 38 -4.56 26.34 -0.14
CA ASN A 38 -3.68 27.16 0.68
C ASN A 38 -4.18 27.19 2.14
N LEU A 39 -3.36 26.74 3.07
CA LEU A 39 -3.65 26.75 4.50
C LEU A 39 -3.32 28.08 5.18
N GLU A 40 -2.59 28.96 4.53
CA GLU A 40 -2.18 30.24 5.08
C GLU A 40 -3.21 31.36 4.80
N SER A 41 -4.22 31.09 3.96
CA SER A 41 -5.30 32.02 3.70
C SER A 41 -6.45 31.80 4.69
N ASN A 42 -7.08 32.89 5.13
CA ASN A 42 -8.16 32.83 6.11
C ASN A 42 -9.34 31.95 5.69
N ASN A 43 -9.52 31.72 4.41
CA ASN A 43 -10.66 30.99 3.86
C ASN A 43 -10.25 29.74 3.06
N GLY A 44 -9.00 29.30 3.13
CA GLY A 44 -8.54 28.10 2.45
C GLY A 44 -8.69 28.20 0.93
N THR A 45 -8.04 29.16 0.30
CA THR A 45 -8.18 29.37 -1.17
C THR A 45 -7.57 28.23 -1.96
N LEU A 46 -8.24 27.84 -3.04
CA LEU A 46 -7.74 26.82 -3.97
C LEU A 46 -6.51 27.34 -4.71
N ILE A 47 -5.37 26.69 -4.54
CA ILE A 47 -4.16 26.97 -5.32
C ILE A 47 -4.30 26.35 -6.71
N ARG A 48 -4.68 25.08 -6.76
CA ARG A 48 -4.80 24.32 -8.01
C ARG A 48 -5.72 23.13 -7.85
N LYS A 49 -6.51 22.85 -8.87
CA LYS A 49 -7.18 21.59 -9.13
C LYS A 49 -6.50 20.94 -10.32
N ILE A 50 -6.00 19.71 -10.16
CA ILE A 50 -5.39 18.93 -11.23
C ILE A 50 -6.34 17.79 -11.56
N GLU A 51 -7.03 17.90 -12.68
CA GLU A 51 -7.93 16.85 -13.17
C GLU A 51 -7.16 15.81 -13.96
N VAL A 52 -7.56 14.56 -13.83
CA VAL A 52 -7.07 13.44 -14.63
C VAL A 52 -8.11 13.13 -15.70
N PRO A 53 -7.89 13.51 -16.96
CA PRO A 53 -8.91 13.38 -18.01
C PRO A 53 -9.38 11.94 -18.26
N SER A 54 -8.51 10.96 -18.05
CA SER A 54 -8.82 9.53 -18.21
C SER A 54 -9.14 8.82 -16.91
N GLY A 55 -9.24 9.55 -15.80
CA GLY A 55 -9.49 8.97 -14.48
C GLY A 55 -10.91 8.43 -14.34
N LYS A 56 -11.04 7.38 -13.53
CA LYS A 56 -12.31 6.68 -13.33
C LYS A 56 -12.59 6.45 -11.85
N GLY A 57 -13.80 6.76 -11.44
CA GLY A 57 -14.29 6.43 -10.10
C GLY A 57 -13.74 7.27 -8.96
N GLY A 58 -13.05 8.37 -9.25
CA GLY A 58 -12.49 9.29 -8.27
C GLY A 58 -11.13 8.86 -7.71
N LEU A 59 -10.41 9.81 -7.14
CA LEU A 59 -9.05 9.63 -6.65
C LEU A 59 -9.05 9.20 -5.18
N SER A 60 -8.21 8.23 -4.84
CA SER A 60 -7.94 7.82 -3.46
C SER A 60 -6.91 8.75 -2.80
N SER A 61 -6.68 8.54 -1.51
CA SER A 61 -5.77 9.39 -0.72
C SER A 61 -4.37 9.48 -1.33
N PRO A 62 -3.78 10.67 -1.42
CA PRO A 62 -2.45 10.85 -1.97
C PRO A 62 -1.36 10.51 -0.96
N THR A 63 -0.18 10.21 -1.48
CA THR A 63 1.08 10.17 -0.73
C THR A 63 2.03 11.20 -1.33
N LEU A 64 2.56 12.07 -0.48
CA LEU A 64 3.43 13.16 -0.88
C LEU A 64 4.91 12.75 -0.79
N VAL A 65 5.72 13.26 -1.69
CA VAL A 65 7.16 13.02 -1.73
C VAL A 65 7.90 14.34 -1.92
N ASP A 66 8.82 14.59 -1.00
CA ASP A 66 9.89 15.57 -1.10
C ASP A 66 11.14 14.76 -1.50
N LYS A 67 11.56 14.87 -2.74
CA LYS A 67 12.57 13.95 -3.30
C LYS A 67 14.00 14.35 -3.00
N ASP A 68 14.25 15.64 -2.77
CA ASP A 68 15.57 16.21 -2.50
C ASP A 68 15.71 16.68 -1.04
N LEU A 69 14.65 16.52 -0.25
CA LEU A 69 14.60 16.82 1.18
C LEU A 69 14.81 18.31 1.47
N ASP A 70 14.36 19.19 0.60
CA ASP A 70 14.42 20.64 0.78
C ASP A 70 13.25 21.20 1.60
N GLY A 71 12.30 20.34 1.97
CA GLY A 71 11.12 20.67 2.76
C GLY A 71 9.92 21.06 1.90
N THR A 72 10.02 20.98 0.57
CA THR A 72 8.90 21.22 -0.35
C THR A 72 8.47 19.93 -1.05
N ILE A 73 7.21 19.88 -1.43
CA ILE A 73 6.62 18.69 -2.05
C ILE A 73 6.82 18.74 -3.56
N ASP A 74 7.53 17.74 -4.09
CA ASP A 74 7.80 17.60 -5.51
C ASP A 74 6.76 16.77 -6.23
N ILE A 75 6.29 15.71 -5.59
CA ILE A 75 5.47 14.68 -6.22
C ILE A 75 4.34 14.25 -5.28
N ALA A 76 3.19 13.98 -5.87
CA ALA A 76 2.14 13.22 -5.19
C ALA A 76 1.79 11.98 -6.00
N TYR A 77 1.53 10.88 -5.31
CA TYR A 77 1.01 9.65 -5.92
C TYR A 77 -0.36 9.33 -5.37
N ALA A 78 -1.28 8.99 -6.24
CA ALA A 78 -2.61 8.54 -5.85
C ALA A 78 -3.22 7.64 -6.94
N GLY A 79 -3.98 6.64 -6.53
CA GLY A 79 -4.68 5.74 -7.41
C GLY A 79 -6.16 6.08 -7.54
N ASP A 80 -6.83 5.48 -8.53
CA ASP A 80 -8.27 5.61 -8.70
C ASP A 80 -9.01 4.26 -8.62
N ARG A 81 -10.32 4.32 -8.51
CA ARG A 81 -11.14 3.09 -8.50
C ARG A 81 -11.16 2.35 -9.82
N GLY A 82 -10.78 2.98 -10.90
CA GLY A 82 -10.63 2.36 -12.21
C GLY A 82 -9.38 1.51 -12.35
N GLY A 83 -8.43 1.64 -11.43
CA GLY A 83 -7.23 0.81 -11.36
C GLY A 83 -5.95 1.46 -11.86
N SER A 84 -5.93 2.76 -12.06
CA SER A 84 -4.72 3.49 -12.45
C SER A 84 -4.05 4.14 -11.26
N MET A 85 -2.71 4.19 -11.28
CA MET A 85 -1.88 4.93 -10.34
C MET A 85 -1.28 6.14 -11.06
N TYR A 86 -1.49 7.32 -10.48
CA TYR A 86 -1.05 8.59 -11.05
C TYR A 86 0.11 9.19 -10.27
N ARG A 87 1.00 9.85 -11.02
CA ARG A 87 2.02 10.73 -10.50
C ARG A 87 1.67 12.16 -10.86
N PHE A 88 1.58 13.01 -9.86
CA PHE A 88 1.41 14.45 -9.99
C PHE A 88 2.77 15.11 -9.80
N ASP A 89 3.23 15.86 -10.80
CA ASP A 89 4.44 16.65 -10.71
C ASP A 89 4.10 18.04 -10.17
N LEU A 90 4.62 18.35 -9.00
CA LEU A 90 4.33 19.56 -8.24
C LEU A 90 5.59 20.42 -8.06
N SER A 91 6.67 20.12 -8.77
CA SER A 91 7.99 20.72 -8.60
C SER A 91 8.10 22.15 -9.12
N SER A 92 7.15 22.62 -9.93
CA SER A 92 7.17 24.00 -10.43
C SER A 92 6.71 25.00 -9.36
N GLN A 93 7.40 26.16 -9.31
CA GLN A 93 6.95 27.28 -8.50
C GLN A 93 5.64 27.89 -9.01
N ASP A 94 5.33 27.73 -10.30
CA ASP A 94 4.03 28.11 -10.87
C ASP A 94 3.07 26.92 -10.83
N PRO A 95 2.01 26.96 -9.98
CA PRO A 95 1.05 25.87 -9.90
C PRO A 95 0.34 25.54 -11.22
N LYS A 96 0.35 26.49 -12.19
CA LYS A 96 -0.25 26.26 -13.51
C LYS A 96 0.55 25.25 -14.33
N GLN A 97 1.81 25.04 -14.00
CA GLN A 97 2.70 24.09 -14.65
C GLN A 97 2.64 22.69 -14.03
N TRP A 98 1.95 22.53 -12.90
CA TRP A 98 1.76 21.23 -12.31
C TRP A 98 0.99 20.31 -13.25
N SER A 99 1.46 19.07 -13.35
CA SER A 99 0.96 18.11 -14.32
C SER A 99 0.69 16.75 -13.69
N VAL A 100 0.03 15.88 -14.43
CA VAL A 100 -0.26 14.52 -14.00
C VAL A 100 -0.02 13.54 -15.14
N ARG A 101 0.49 12.36 -14.81
CA ARG A 101 0.58 11.21 -15.72
C ARG A 101 0.27 9.92 -14.99
N ALA A 102 -0.21 8.93 -15.72
CA ALA A 102 -0.33 7.58 -15.20
C ALA A 102 1.05 6.90 -15.23
N ILE A 103 1.43 6.27 -14.12
CA ILE A 103 2.60 5.38 -14.06
C ILE A 103 2.18 3.91 -14.18
N PHE A 104 0.92 3.62 -13.93
CA PHE A 104 0.35 2.29 -14.00
C PHE A 104 -1.12 2.39 -14.46
N GLU A 105 -1.50 1.53 -15.39
CA GLU A 105 -2.89 1.38 -15.83
C GLU A 105 -3.31 -0.07 -15.69
N GLY A 106 -4.12 -0.35 -14.69
CA GLY A 106 -4.74 -1.64 -14.42
C GLY A 106 -6.26 -1.57 -14.54
N THR A 107 -6.92 -2.58 -13.99
CA THR A 107 -8.39 -2.71 -14.06
C THR A 107 -9.04 -2.97 -12.71
N LYS A 108 -8.26 -3.14 -11.65
CA LYS A 108 -8.77 -3.41 -10.30
C LYS A 108 -8.68 -2.17 -9.43
N PRO A 109 -9.69 -1.91 -8.58
CA PRO A 109 -9.78 -0.66 -7.84
C PRO A 109 -8.61 -0.45 -6.90
N ILE A 110 -8.12 0.78 -6.81
CA ILE A 110 -7.12 1.23 -5.85
C ILE A 110 -7.81 2.16 -4.87
N THR A 111 -8.03 1.70 -3.65
CA THR A 111 -8.81 2.42 -2.63
C THR A 111 -7.99 2.86 -1.43
N SER A 112 -6.68 2.68 -1.46
CA SER A 112 -5.77 3.13 -0.41
C SER A 112 -4.60 3.91 -0.98
N ALA A 113 -3.99 4.76 -0.15
CA ALA A 113 -2.81 5.52 -0.53
C ALA A 113 -1.63 4.57 -0.77
N PRO A 114 -0.75 4.85 -1.73
CA PRO A 114 0.46 4.08 -1.92
C PRO A 114 1.50 4.38 -0.85
N ALA A 115 2.43 3.46 -0.65
CA ALA A 115 3.65 3.68 0.11
C ALA A 115 4.83 3.82 -0.85
N ILE A 116 5.86 4.54 -0.42
CA ILE A 116 7.03 4.82 -1.25
C ILE A 116 8.26 4.20 -0.61
N SER A 117 9.03 3.48 -1.41
CA SER A 117 10.35 2.97 -1.03
C SER A 117 11.41 3.59 -1.93
N GLN A 118 12.35 4.33 -1.34
CA GLN A 118 13.48 4.86 -2.08
C GLN A 118 14.59 3.81 -2.10
N LEU A 119 14.90 3.27 -3.27
CA LEU A 119 16.07 2.46 -3.52
C LEU A 119 17.23 3.37 -3.96
N LYS A 120 18.40 2.79 -4.17
CA LYS A 120 19.60 3.55 -4.51
C LYS A 120 19.43 4.38 -5.78
N ASP A 121 18.80 3.80 -6.78
CA ASP A 121 18.71 4.31 -8.14
C ASP A 121 17.29 4.55 -8.64
N LYS A 122 16.28 4.20 -7.84
CA LYS A 122 14.87 4.32 -8.24
C LYS A 122 13.93 4.41 -7.06
N ARG A 123 12.75 4.90 -7.32
CA ARG A 123 11.64 4.93 -6.38
C ARG A 123 10.68 3.80 -6.70
N VAL A 124 10.21 3.10 -5.68
CA VAL A 124 9.19 2.07 -5.82
C VAL A 124 7.88 2.59 -5.23
N VAL A 125 6.85 2.65 -6.04
CA VAL A 125 5.50 3.01 -5.65
C VAL A 125 4.75 1.72 -5.34
N ILE A 126 4.40 1.49 -4.06
CA ILE A 126 3.84 0.24 -3.58
C ILE A 126 2.38 0.46 -3.21
N PHE A 127 1.51 -0.32 -3.80
CA PHE A 127 0.08 -0.25 -3.56
C PHE A 127 -0.58 -1.60 -3.79
N GLY A 128 -1.74 -1.78 -3.19
CA GLY A 128 -2.57 -2.95 -3.45
C GLY A 128 -3.87 -2.57 -4.12
N THR A 129 -4.55 -3.57 -4.64
CA THR A 129 -5.88 -3.43 -5.22
C THR A 129 -6.93 -4.10 -4.34
N GLY A 130 -8.15 -3.63 -4.46
CA GLY A 130 -9.31 -4.10 -3.74
C GLY A 130 -10.20 -2.96 -3.29
N SER A 131 -11.42 -3.29 -2.94
CA SER A 131 -12.41 -2.36 -2.42
C SER A 131 -13.26 -3.05 -1.34
N ASP A 132 -13.71 -2.28 -0.37
CA ASP A 132 -14.68 -2.66 0.65
C ASP A 132 -15.60 -1.47 0.96
N LEU A 133 -15.96 -0.71 -0.08
CA LEU A 133 -16.77 0.49 0.00
C LEU A 133 -18.27 0.20 -0.12
N SER A 134 -18.66 -0.99 -0.53
CA SER A 134 -20.03 -1.45 -0.68
C SER A 134 -20.20 -2.90 -0.25
N GLU A 135 -21.45 -3.35 -0.10
CA GLU A 135 -21.76 -4.74 0.22
C GLU A 135 -21.34 -5.69 -0.92
N GLU A 136 -21.46 -5.23 -2.16
CA GLU A 136 -21.00 -6.01 -3.32
C GLU A 136 -19.49 -6.20 -3.30
N ASP A 137 -18.76 -5.18 -2.88
CA ASP A 137 -17.30 -5.28 -2.75
C ASP A 137 -16.90 -6.37 -1.74
N VAL A 138 -17.61 -6.46 -0.63
CA VAL A 138 -17.34 -7.45 0.43
C VAL A 138 -17.47 -8.87 -0.10
N LEU A 139 -18.47 -9.13 -0.93
CA LEU A 139 -18.73 -10.44 -1.52
C LEU A 139 -17.89 -10.74 -2.76
N ASN A 140 -17.15 -9.77 -3.28
CA ASN A 140 -16.34 -9.92 -4.47
C ASN A 140 -15.11 -10.79 -4.19
N THR A 141 -14.91 -11.81 -4.99
CA THR A 141 -13.79 -12.76 -4.89
C THR A 141 -12.80 -12.64 -6.06
N ASP A 142 -12.89 -11.59 -6.84
CA ASP A 142 -11.97 -11.33 -7.93
C ASP A 142 -10.52 -11.31 -7.49
N GLU A 143 -9.64 -11.74 -8.37
CA GLU A 143 -8.20 -11.68 -8.15
C GLU A 143 -7.74 -10.24 -8.00
N GLN A 144 -7.06 -9.95 -6.90
CA GLN A 144 -6.44 -8.66 -6.60
C GLN A 144 -4.92 -8.80 -6.58
N HIS A 145 -4.23 -7.67 -6.46
CA HIS A 145 -2.78 -7.65 -6.58
C HIS A 145 -2.13 -6.67 -5.61
N ILE A 146 -0.87 -6.93 -5.30
CA ILE A 146 0.03 -5.95 -4.70
C ILE A 146 1.09 -5.62 -5.74
N TYR A 147 1.28 -4.36 -6.03
CA TYR A 147 2.24 -3.87 -7.01
C TYR A 147 3.36 -3.06 -6.35
N GLY A 148 4.56 -3.18 -6.90
CA GLY A 148 5.64 -2.25 -6.69
C GLY A 148 6.12 -1.74 -8.05
N ILE A 149 5.73 -0.53 -8.42
CA ILE A 149 6.04 0.06 -9.72
C ILE A 149 7.26 0.97 -9.58
N PHE A 150 8.25 0.75 -10.42
CA PHE A 150 9.43 1.62 -10.47
C PHE A 150 9.09 2.92 -11.17
N ASP A 151 9.32 4.02 -10.47
CA ASP A 151 9.15 5.35 -11.02
C ASP A 151 10.50 5.98 -11.32
N ASP A 152 10.65 6.44 -12.55
CA ASP A 152 11.84 7.09 -13.05
C ASP A 152 11.52 8.56 -13.35
N ASP A 153 12.24 9.47 -12.69
CA ASP A 153 12.04 10.90 -12.84
C ASP A 153 12.42 11.41 -14.25
N THR A 154 13.16 10.62 -15.02
CA THR A 154 13.58 10.98 -16.36
C THR A 154 12.55 10.68 -17.46
N VAL A 155 11.54 9.88 -17.13
CA VAL A 155 10.49 9.49 -18.08
C VAL A 155 9.34 10.47 -18.00
N ALA A 156 9.25 11.34 -19.00
CA ALA A 156 8.15 12.30 -19.10
C ALA A 156 7.00 11.73 -19.95
N ASN A 157 5.76 11.99 -19.50
CA ASN A 157 4.53 11.77 -20.28
C ASN A 157 4.19 10.34 -20.72
N ASN A 158 4.90 9.34 -20.26
CA ASN A 158 4.64 7.95 -20.62
C ASN A 158 4.09 7.14 -19.46
N VAL A 159 3.20 6.22 -19.76
CA VAL A 159 2.76 5.21 -18.80
C VAL A 159 3.87 4.18 -18.64
N ASN A 160 4.32 3.94 -17.42
CA ASN A 160 5.37 2.98 -17.16
C ASN A 160 4.89 1.53 -17.35
N VAL A 161 3.66 1.23 -16.92
CA VAL A 161 3.08 -0.11 -16.97
C VAL A 161 1.63 -0.08 -17.42
N LYS A 162 1.31 -0.88 -18.45
CA LYS A 162 -0.07 -1.16 -18.90
C LYS A 162 -0.32 -2.65 -18.83
N LEU A 163 -1.39 -3.04 -18.15
CA LEU A 163 -1.80 -4.45 -18.07
C LEU A 163 -2.66 -4.91 -19.25
N SER A 164 -2.92 -4.06 -20.23
CA SER A 164 -3.64 -4.43 -21.45
C SER A 164 -2.83 -5.27 -22.44
N GLY A 165 -1.55 -5.51 -22.14
CA GLY A 165 -0.64 -6.32 -22.96
C GLY A 165 0.10 -7.37 -22.14
N LEU A 166 0.57 -8.41 -22.81
CA LEU A 166 1.32 -9.48 -22.18
C LEU A 166 2.63 -8.96 -21.57
N GLY A 167 2.86 -9.33 -20.34
CA GLY A 167 4.19 -9.25 -19.72
C GLY A 167 4.60 -7.93 -19.12
N GLY A 168 3.81 -6.89 -19.11
CA GLY A 168 4.00 -5.57 -18.42
C GLY A 168 5.37 -5.17 -17.88
N GLY A 169 6.39 -6.00 -17.98
CA GLY A 169 7.72 -5.78 -17.42
C GLY A 169 7.79 -5.97 -15.90
N LEU A 170 6.80 -6.64 -15.31
CA LEU A 170 6.74 -6.90 -13.88
C LEU A 170 7.26 -8.30 -13.54
N LEU A 171 8.02 -8.41 -12.47
CA LEU A 171 8.38 -9.67 -11.87
C LEU A 171 7.21 -10.20 -11.05
N GLU A 172 6.68 -11.36 -11.41
CA GLU A 172 5.60 -11.99 -10.67
C GLU A 172 6.14 -12.79 -9.49
N GLN A 173 5.61 -12.54 -8.31
CA GLN A 173 5.80 -13.36 -7.11
C GLN A 173 4.48 -14.06 -6.79
N GLU A 174 4.59 -15.24 -6.20
CA GLU A 174 3.43 -16.04 -5.81
C GLU A 174 3.29 -16.07 -4.28
N LEU A 175 2.08 -15.89 -3.83
CA LEU A 175 1.69 -16.09 -2.45
C LEU A 175 1.09 -17.49 -2.32
N LYS A 176 1.74 -18.34 -1.52
CA LYS A 176 1.30 -19.71 -1.25
C LYS A 176 0.79 -19.81 0.17
N GLN A 177 -0.27 -20.53 0.35
CA GLN A 177 -0.87 -20.75 1.65
C GLN A 177 -0.77 -22.23 2.02
N GLU A 178 -0.30 -22.50 3.23
CA GLU A 178 -0.33 -23.81 3.88
C GLU A 178 -1.04 -23.62 5.23
N ASP A 179 -2.21 -24.19 5.36
CA ASP A 179 -3.12 -23.90 6.47
C ASP A 179 -3.38 -22.39 6.62
N LYS A 180 -2.98 -21.83 7.75
CA LYS A 180 -3.08 -20.39 8.04
C LYS A 180 -1.78 -19.63 7.76
N THR A 181 -0.79 -20.26 7.18
CA THR A 181 0.53 -19.69 6.98
C THR A 181 0.72 -19.30 5.52
N LEU A 182 1.22 -18.10 5.30
CA LEU A 182 1.48 -17.57 3.97
C LEU A 182 2.98 -17.52 3.70
N PHE A 183 3.36 -18.04 2.54
CA PHE A 183 4.74 -18.04 2.05
C PHE A 183 4.81 -17.25 0.74
N LEU A 184 5.82 -16.42 0.62
CA LEU A 184 6.06 -15.64 -0.59
C LEU A 184 7.27 -16.22 -1.33
N THR A 185 7.18 -16.33 -2.64
CA THR A 185 8.30 -16.76 -3.49
C THR A 185 9.46 -15.76 -3.43
N ASP A 186 10.59 -16.16 -3.94
CA ASP A 186 11.81 -15.34 -3.97
C ASP A 186 12.42 -15.32 -5.37
N TYR A 187 11.58 -15.12 -6.38
CA TYR A 187 12.05 -14.97 -7.74
C TYR A 187 12.87 -13.71 -7.89
N LYS A 188 13.90 -13.77 -8.71
CA LYS A 188 14.81 -12.67 -8.94
C LYS A 188 14.61 -12.09 -10.34
N ARG A 189 14.85 -10.80 -10.45
CA ARG A 189 14.85 -10.15 -11.75
C ARG A 189 15.93 -10.72 -12.65
N SER A 190 15.58 -10.88 -13.92
CA SER A 190 16.48 -11.24 -14.99
C SER A 190 16.27 -10.32 -16.18
N ASP A 191 17.10 -10.44 -17.19
CA ASP A 191 16.95 -9.69 -18.43
C ASP A 191 15.55 -9.93 -19.03
N GLY A 192 14.82 -8.85 -19.25
CA GLY A 192 13.45 -8.90 -19.77
C GLY A 192 12.36 -9.16 -18.74
N SER A 193 12.69 -9.40 -17.48
CA SER A 193 11.71 -9.61 -16.41
C SER A 193 11.95 -8.64 -15.26
N GLY A 194 10.88 -7.99 -14.80
CA GLY A 194 10.92 -7.12 -13.62
C GLY A 194 11.65 -5.79 -13.83
N SER A 195 11.82 -5.34 -15.07
CA SER A 195 12.47 -4.06 -15.37
C SER A 195 11.64 -2.86 -14.90
N LYS A 196 10.31 -3.02 -14.82
CA LYS A 196 9.36 -1.96 -14.43
C LYS A 196 8.81 -2.10 -13.02
N GLY A 197 9.14 -3.18 -12.35
CA GLY A 197 8.66 -3.44 -10.99
C GLY A 197 8.30 -4.90 -10.76
N TRP A 198 7.39 -5.11 -9.82
CA TRP A 198 6.96 -6.45 -9.41
C TRP A 198 5.47 -6.48 -9.05
N VAL A 199 4.92 -7.68 -9.01
CA VAL A 199 3.55 -7.93 -8.64
C VAL A 199 3.43 -9.20 -7.81
N VAL A 200 2.56 -9.17 -6.81
CA VAL A 200 2.13 -10.33 -6.02
C VAL A 200 0.66 -10.56 -6.28
N LYS A 201 0.28 -11.75 -6.69
CA LYS A 201 -1.11 -12.13 -6.91
C LYS A 201 -1.78 -12.55 -5.61
N LEU A 202 -2.94 -12.00 -5.36
CA LEU A 202 -3.81 -12.34 -4.23
C LEU A 202 -4.99 -13.18 -4.75
N LYS A 203 -5.42 -14.16 -3.96
CA LYS A 203 -6.44 -15.13 -4.35
C LYS A 203 -7.60 -15.14 -3.37
N ASP A 204 -8.67 -15.79 -3.78
CA ASP A 204 -9.80 -16.14 -2.90
C ASP A 204 -10.40 -14.94 -2.16
N GLY A 205 -10.51 -13.80 -2.81
CA GLY A 205 -11.07 -12.60 -2.22
C GLY A 205 -10.14 -11.81 -1.31
N GLN A 206 -8.86 -12.19 -1.24
CA GLN A 206 -7.83 -11.39 -0.57
C GLN A 206 -7.69 -10.04 -1.26
N ARG A 207 -7.62 -8.96 -0.51
CA ARG A 207 -7.57 -7.59 -1.02
C ARG A 207 -6.77 -6.66 -0.12
N VAL A 208 -6.40 -5.52 -0.66
CA VAL A 208 -5.70 -4.45 0.08
C VAL A 208 -6.55 -3.20 0.06
N THR A 209 -6.99 -2.77 1.23
CA THR A 209 -7.81 -1.56 1.40
C THR A 209 -7.17 -0.57 2.39
N VAL A 210 -5.98 -0.88 2.88
CA VAL A 210 -5.23 -0.07 3.84
C VAL A 210 -3.88 0.28 3.25
N LYS A 211 -3.43 1.51 3.50
CA LYS A 211 -2.13 1.98 3.04
C LYS A 211 -1.00 1.08 3.55
N PRO A 212 -0.11 0.59 2.67
CA PRO A 212 1.09 -0.12 3.09
C PRO A 212 2.05 0.80 3.87
N THR A 213 2.91 0.20 4.66
CA THR A 213 3.98 0.92 5.38
C THR A 213 5.33 0.37 4.94
N VAL A 214 6.29 1.26 4.71
CA VAL A 214 7.65 0.88 4.32
C VAL A 214 8.63 1.27 5.40
N VAL A 215 9.42 0.30 5.85
CA VAL A 215 10.50 0.48 6.81
C VAL A 215 11.71 -0.32 6.37
N LEU A 216 12.86 0.31 6.25
CA LEU A 216 14.13 -0.35 5.91
C LEU A 216 14.02 -1.31 4.70
N ARG A 217 13.43 -0.84 3.62
CA ARG A 217 13.25 -1.59 2.36
C ARG A 217 12.32 -2.79 2.49
N THR A 218 11.52 -2.83 3.53
CA THR A 218 10.47 -3.81 3.73
C THR A 218 9.12 -3.11 3.63
N ALA A 219 8.24 -3.63 2.78
CA ALA A 219 6.86 -3.21 2.73
C ALA A 219 6.01 -4.13 3.61
N PHE A 220 5.30 -3.55 4.53
CA PHE A 220 4.28 -4.24 5.31
C PHE A 220 2.92 -3.94 4.69
N VAL A 221 2.30 -4.97 4.15
CA VAL A 221 1.03 -4.86 3.44
C VAL A 221 -0.03 -5.68 4.18
N THR A 222 -1.08 -5.02 4.61
CA THR A 222 -2.23 -5.68 5.23
C THR A 222 -3.15 -6.19 4.13
N ILE A 223 -3.41 -7.48 4.12
CA ILE A 223 -4.42 -8.10 3.27
C ILE A 223 -5.61 -8.55 4.12
N ARG A 224 -6.79 -8.47 3.53
CA ARG A 224 -8.05 -8.89 4.15
C ARG A 224 -8.81 -9.79 3.21
N LYS A 225 -9.46 -10.79 3.79
CA LYS A 225 -10.36 -11.70 3.11
C LYS A 225 -11.62 -11.83 3.95
N TYR A 226 -12.76 -11.54 3.36
CA TYR A 226 -14.04 -11.71 4.05
C TYR A 226 -14.47 -13.17 4.05
N THR A 227 -15.23 -13.56 5.08
CA THR A 227 -15.91 -14.85 5.12
C THR A 227 -17.01 -14.90 4.06
N THR A 228 -17.44 -16.12 3.70
CA THR A 228 -18.43 -16.31 2.63
C THR A 228 -19.76 -15.64 2.91
N ASP A 229 -20.10 -15.46 4.16
CA ASP A 229 -21.33 -14.78 4.61
C ASP A 229 -21.14 -13.24 4.74
N GLY A 230 -19.92 -12.75 4.54
CA GLY A 230 -19.60 -11.33 4.66
C GLY A 230 -19.59 -10.79 6.10
N CYS A 231 -19.87 -11.62 7.10
CA CYS A 231 -20.00 -11.18 8.49
C CYS A 231 -18.68 -11.14 9.25
N GLY A 232 -17.64 -11.77 8.72
CA GLY A 232 -16.32 -11.82 9.32
C GLY A 232 -15.21 -11.58 8.31
N ALA A 233 -14.00 -11.43 8.80
CA ALA A 233 -12.83 -11.28 7.95
C ALA A 233 -11.60 -11.94 8.58
N GLU A 234 -10.75 -12.46 7.73
CA GLU A 234 -9.38 -12.86 8.05
C GLU A 234 -8.42 -11.79 7.58
N THR A 235 -7.45 -11.46 8.39
CA THR A 235 -6.47 -10.42 8.09
C THR A 235 -5.06 -10.97 8.28
N ALA A 236 -4.17 -10.64 7.38
CA ALA A 236 -2.75 -10.96 7.51
C ALA A 236 -1.89 -9.75 7.12
N ILE A 237 -0.69 -9.68 7.69
CA ILE A 237 0.31 -8.69 7.31
C ILE A 237 1.43 -9.43 6.58
N LEU A 238 1.70 -9.00 5.35
CA LEU A 238 2.79 -9.51 4.55
C LEU A 238 4.01 -8.61 4.71
N GLY A 239 5.17 -9.19 4.99
CA GLY A 239 6.46 -8.53 4.88
C GLY A 239 7.07 -8.81 3.51
N ILE A 240 7.22 -7.79 2.69
CA ILE A 240 7.63 -7.89 1.29
C ILE A 240 8.91 -7.10 1.05
N ASN A 241 9.85 -7.70 0.31
CA ASN A 241 11.05 -6.99 -0.14
C ASN A 241 10.66 -5.95 -1.20
N THR A 242 10.94 -4.69 -0.95
CA THR A 242 10.51 -3.60 -1.85
C THR A 242 11.24 -3.61 -3.21
N ALA A 243 12.38 -4.29 -3.32
CA ALA A 243 13.16 -4.32 -4.55
C ALA A 243 12.64 -5.31 -5.59
N ASP A 244 12.03 -6.41 -5.17
CA ASP A 244 11.61 -7.50 -6.06
C ASP A 244 10.24 -8.10 -5.72
N GLY A 245 9.59 -7.62 -4.69
CA GLY A 245 8.28 -8.12 -4.26
C GLY A 245 8.32 -9.49 -3.60
N GLY A 246 9.50 -10.06 -3.42
CA GLY A 246 9.70 -11.39 -2.88
C GLY A 246 9.78 -11.43 -1.36
N LYS A 247 10.07 -12.62 -0.86
CA LYS A 247 10.23 -12.84 0.57
C LYS A 247 11.36 -11.99 1.14
N LEU A 248 11.28 -11.73 2.42
CA LEU A 248 12.28 -10.95 3.13
C LEU A 248 13.62 -11.66 3.19
N THR A 249 14.69 -10.87 3.17
CA THR A 249 16.06 -11.32 3.38
C THR A 249 16.66 -10.60 4.58
N LYS A 250 17.81 -11.09 5.08
CA LYS A 250 18.51 -10.40 6.17
C LYS A 250 18.87 -8.96 5.85
N LYS A 251 19.02 -8.63 4.57
CA LYS A 251 19.32 -7.26 4.12
C LYS A 251 18.10 -6.38 4.07
N SER A 252 16.94 -6.94 3.72
CA SER A 252 15.71 -6.15 3.56
C SER A 252 14.93 -5.95 4.84
N ALA A 253 15.08 -6.82 5.82
CA ALA A 253 14.24 -6.80 7.00
C ALA A 253 14.97 -7.19 8.30
N ARG A 254 16.15 -6.66 8.50
CA ARG A 254 16.82 -6.83 9.79
C ARG A 254 16.19 -5.97 10.86
N PRO A 255 15.98 -6.50 12.03
CA PRO A 255 16.12 -7.85 12.55
C PRO A 255 14.84 -8.69 12.46
N ILE A 256 13.90 -8.28 11.64
CA ILE A 256 12.57 -8.87 11.60
C ILE A 256 12.54 -10.24 10.92
N VAL A 257 13.51 -10.53 10.06
CA VAL A 257 13.56 -11.81 9.35
C VAL A 257 14.35 -12.83 10.14
N PRO A 258 13.67 -13.83 10.70
CA PRO A 258 14.35 -14.84 11.49
C PRO A 258 15.13 -15.82 10.64
N ASP A 259 14.59 -16.25 9.55
CA ASP A 259 15.10 -17.37 8.75
C ASP A 259 14.49 -17.38 7.38
N THR A 260 15.15 -18.00 6.44
CA THR A 260 14.80 -17.97 5.04
C THR A 260 13.57 -18.80 4.68
N ASN A 261 13.22 -19.74 5.52
CA ASN A 261 12.10 -20.65 5.28
C ASN A 261 10.85 -20.27 6.06
N THR A 262 10.90 -19.16 6.77
CA THR A 262 9.79 -18.73 7.60
C THR A 262 8.67 -18.14 6.76
N ALA A 263 7.47 -18.35 7.19
CA ALA A 263 6.30 -17.71 6.64
C ALA A 263 6.40 -16.19 6.74
N VAL A 264 5.91 -15.48 5.73
CA VAL A 264 5.88 -14.02 5.73
C VAL A 264 4.72 -13.47 6.54
N ALA A 265 3.69 -14.26 6.75
CA ALA A 265 2.55 -13.91 7.60
C ALA A 265 1.71 -15.14 7.94
N GLN A 266 0.87 -15.00 8.91
CA GLN A 266 -0.12 -15.98 9.30
C GLN A 266 -1.49 -15.32 9.36
N TYR A 267 -2.51 -15.99 8.84
CA TYR A 267 -3.88 -15.54 9.04
C TYR A 267 -4.26 -15.79 10.49
N SER A 268 -4.59 -14.74 11.19
CA SER A 268 -5.02 -14.85 12.57
C SER A 268 -6.40 -14.25 12.81
N GLY A 269 -6.84 -13.35 11.98
CA GLY A 269 -7.93 -12.47 12.35
C GLY A 269 -7.63 -11.80 13.69
N HIS A 270 -8.60 -11.24 14.33
CA HIS A 270 -8.45 -10.77 15.71
C HIS A 270 -8.93 -11.85 16.66
N LYS A 271 -8.02 -12.69 17.09
CA LYS A 271 -8.33 -13.73 18.04
C LYS A 271 -8.20 -13.21 19.47
N THR A 272 -9.27 -13.24 20.20
CA THR A 272 -9.28 -12.80 21.59
C THR A 272 -8.91 -13.96 22.51
N THR A 273 -7.93 -13.75 23.35
CA THR A 273 -7.53 -14.71 24.38
C THR A 273 -8.58 -14.74 25.51
N SER A 274 -8.49 -15.73 26.38
CA SER A 274 -9.33 -15.82 27.57
C SER A 274 -9.23 -14.62 28.50
N LYS A 275 -8.17 -13.83 28.39
CA LYS A 275 -7.98 -12.58 29.14
C LYS A 275 -8.41 -11.34 28.36
N GLY A 276 -9.10 -11.50 27.25
CA GLY A 276 -9.58 -10.38 26.43
C GLY A 276 -8.51 -9.70 25.57
N LYS A 277 -7.33 -10.28 25.43
CA LYS A 277 -6.27 -9.72 24.57
C LYS A 277 -6.36 -10.31 23.17
N SER A 278 -6.19 -9.48 22.18
CA SER A 278 -6.05 -9.92 20.79
C SER A 278 -4.67 -10.52 20.54
N ILE A 279 -4.61 -11.55 19.72
CA ILE A 279 -3.36 -12.16 19.28
C ILE A 279 -2.88 -11.42 18.04
N PRO A 280 -1.65 -10.90 18.06
CA PRO A 280 -1.11 -10.17 16.93
C PRO A 280 -0.83 -11.07 15.74
N ILE A 281 -0.99 -10.53 14.56
CA ILE A 281 -0.63 -11.20 13.32
C ILE A 281 0.88 -11.38 13.25
N GLY A 282 1.33 -12.54 12.78
CA GLY A 282 2.74 -12.90 12.73
C GLY A 282 3.24 -13.63 13.97
N CYS A 283 2.44 -13.65 15.03
CA CYS A 283 2.72 -14.44 16.23
C CYS A 283 1.71 -15.58 16.34
N MET A 284 2.11 -16.66 16.97
CA MET A 284 1.30 -17.86 17.09
C MET A 284 0.92 -18.13 18.54
N GLU A 285 -0.30 -18.58 18.75
CA GLU A 285 -0.69 -19.15 20.01
C GLU A 285 -0.13 -20.57 20.14
N LYS A 286 0.52 -20.83 21.23
CA LYS A 286 1.03 -22.16 21.61
C LYS A 286 0.43 -22.54 22.96
N ASP A 287 0.61 -23.78 23.33
CA ASP A 287 0.07 -24.33 24.59
C ASP A 287 0.47 -23.51 25.82
N ASN A 288 1.64 -22.92 25.78
CA ASN A 288 2.21 -22.14 26.89
C ASN A 288 2.12 -20.62 26.69
N GLY A 289 1.34 -20.14 25.75
CA GLY A 289 1.17 -18.71 25.52
C GLY A 289 1.39 -18.28 24.09
N ILE A 290 1.60 -16.97 23.89
CA ILE A 290 1.85 -16.39 22.57
C ILE A 290 3.33 -16.47 22.28
N ALA A 291 3.66 -17.05 21.13
CA ALA A 291 5.03 -17.08 20.62
C ALA A 291 5.13 -16.35 19.30
N CYS A 292 6.06 -15.43 19.22
CA CYS A 292 6.41 -14.77 17.98
C CYS A 292 7.59 -15.48 17.32
N PRO A 293 7.62 -15.58 15.98
CA PRO A 293 8.79 -16.04 15.28
C PRO A 293 10.00 -15.19 15.63
N ASN A 294 11.17 -15.81 15.57
CA ASN A 294 12.41 -15.13 15.88
C ASN A 294 12.60 -13.88 15.03
N GLY A 295 12.85 -12.74 15.63
CA GLY A 295 12.98 -11.47 14.94
C GLY A 295 11.67 -10.71 14.73
N TYR A 296 10.53 -11.31 15.03
CA TYR A 296 9.26 -10.59 15.09
C TYR A 296 9.06 -9.99 16.47
N VAL A 297 8.77 -8.70 16.48
CA VAL A 297 8.53 -7.94 17.70
C VAL A 297 7.24 -7.15 17.47
N TYR A 298 6.14 -7.70 17.87
CA TYR A 298 4.86 -7.11 17.54
C TYR A 298 4.53 -5.83 18.32
N ASP A 299 5.27 -5.54 19.35
CA ASP A 299 5.12 -4.29 20.10
C ASP A 299 5.91 -3.12 19.52
N LYS A 300 6.80 -3.40 18.58
CA LYS A 300 7.68 -2.38 17.99
C LYS A 300 7.23 -1.87 16.63
N PRO A 301 7.01 -2.70 15.64
CA PRO A 301 6.54 -2.20 14.37
C PRO A 301 5.13 -1.66 14.50
N VAL A 302 4.98 -0.40 14.27
CA VAL A 302 3.73 0.33 14.48
C VAL A 302 2.56 -0.29 13.73
N ASN A 303 2.78 -0.65 12.52
CA ASN A 303 1.74 -1.22 11.66
C ASN A 303 1.34 -2.64 12.00
N VAL A 304 2.07 -3.32 12.83
CA VAL A 304 1.65 -4.60 13.39
C VAL A 304 0.76 -4.36 14.62
N ARG A 305 1.11 -3.38 15.43
CA ARG A 305 0.38 -3.10 16.66
C ARG A 305 -1.07 -2.74 16.50
N TYR A 306 -1.42 -1.99 15.51
CA TYR A 306 -2.82 -1.59 15.36
C TYR A 306 -3.75 -2.72 14.94
N LEU A 307 -3.18 -3.83 14.49
CA LEU A 307 -3.97 -5.02 14.21
C LEU A 307 -4.17 -5.88 15.45
N ASP A 308 -3.24 -5.70 16.39
CA ASP A 308 -3.38 -6.25 17.68
C ASP A 308 -3.67 -5.15 18.64
N GLU A 309 -4.43 -5.10 19.25
CA GLU A 309 -4.68 -4.17 20.17
C GLU A 309 -3.80 -4.13 21.29
N LYS A 310 -2.97 -4.63 21.37
CA LYS A 310 -2.19 -4.39 22.42
C LYS A 310 -1.25 -5.08 22.85
N LYS A 311 -1.01 -5.12 23.04
CA LYS A 311 -0.30 -5.40 23.56
C LYS A 311 0.50 -5.19 24.12
N THR A 312 0.72 -5.25 24.35
CA THR A 312 1.54 -4.79 24.71
C THR A 312 2.48 -5.41 25.13
N ASP A 313 2.63 -5.82 25.33
CA ASP A 313 3.63 -6.31 25.70
C ASP A 313 3.94 -7.45 25.21
N GLY A 314 3.91 -7.69 24.92
CA GLY A 314 4.33 -8.47 24.54
C GLY A 314 4.17 -9.20 23.88
N PHE A 315 4.09 -9.15 23.52
CA PHE A 315 4.02 -9.81 23.06
C PHE A 315 4.69 -10.67 23.13
N SER A 316 4.77 -10.70 23.47
CA SER A 316 5.25 -11.22 23.71
C SER A 316 5.35 -11.87 24.16
N THR A 317 5.30 -11.97 24.44
CA THR A 317 5.56 -12.39 25.00
C THR A 317 5.29 -12.66 25.98
N THR A 318 5.37 -12.41 26.27
CA THR A 318 5.24 -12.50 27.22
C THR A 318 4.28 -12.38 27.61
N ALA A 319 4.09 -12.73 27.78
CA ALA A 319 3.46 -12.56 28.02
C ALA A 319 2.78 -11.92 28.37
N ASP A 320 2.74 -11.76 28.76
CA ASP A 320 2.09 -11.23 29.24
C ASP A 320 1.77 -10.45 28.88
N GLY A 321 2.22 -10.62 28.36
CA GLY A 321 2.08 -9.85 27.95
C GLY A 321 1.88 -8.95 28.71
N ASP A 322 2.15 -9.02 29.38
CA ASP A 322 2.14 -8.16 30.11
C ASP A 322 2.96 -7.85 30.49
N ALA A 323 3.13 -7.83 30.26
CA ALA A 323 3.80 -7.36 30.57
C ALA A 323 3.82 -6.76 30.62
#